data_666a100247d5f87911fd0526a7e3dac0
#
_entry.id   666a100247d5f87911fd0526a7e3dac0
#
_cell.length_a   1.000
_cell.length_b   1.000
_cell.length_c   1.000
_cell.angle_alpha   90.00
_cell.angle_beta   90.00
_cell.angle_gamma   90.00
#
_symmetry.space_group_name_H-M   'P 1'
#
loop_
_entity.id
_entity.type
_entity.pdbx_description
1 polymer ?
#
loop_
_entity_poly.entity_id
_entity_poly.type
_entity_poly.pdbx_seq_one_letter_code
_entity_poly.pdbx_strand_id
1 'polypeptide(L)'
;MAPNLSHLLSAILVIFSIQSFRGQARTLKPEHRQSFSSFLQGLEGVQKGQTVEGLIELKQYLKKLGYYPSDDFTLTSSDFDDHLELALKTYQDYFHLNVTGNLDSSTIQQMMIPRCGMPDIINTPSTKPNSTTSKHNKFHMVVHYAFGTQKWPPSKYALTYRFGSGVQVVGSDTLRSVCSNAFQTWAKVSPFTFQEATAGASADIVIEFYSGDHGDQVPFDGPGNQLAHAFYPQDGRLHYDADEKWSTDPAMDQTDLESVTVHEIGHLLGLYHSKDHPEAIMYPTIAPGKKKRDLAQDDIDGIHALYSN
;
A
#
# COMPACT_ATOMS: atom_id res chain seq x y z
N MET A 1 30.15 -34.17 78.83
CA MET A 1 30.84 -34.49 77.62
C MET A 1 29.82 -34.48 76.52
N ALA A 2 29.83 -33.51 75.66
CA ALA A 2 28.75 -33.14 74.77
C ALA A 2 28.68 -34.02 73.53
N PRO A 3 27.47 -34.23 72.97
CA PRO A 3 27.36 -34.59 71.55
C PRO A 3 26.89 -33.41 70.72
N ASN A 4 27.49 -33.29 69.58
CA ASN A 4 27.21 -32.28 68.58
C ASN A 4 25.84 -32.46 67.93
N LEU A 5 25.12 -31.35 67.81
CA LEU A 5 23.87 -31.25 67.10
C LEU A 5 24.16 -30.88 65.64
N SER A 6 24.02 -31.81 64.72
CA SER A 6 24.09 -31.55 63.28
C SER A 6 22.76 -31.08 62.74
N HIS A 7 22.76 -29.87 62.17
CA HIS A 7 21.58 -29.29 61.54
C HIS A 7 21.32 -29.99 60.17
N LEU A 8 20.18 -30.68 60.09
CA LEU A 8 19.63 -31.16 58.83
C LEU A 8 18.97 -29.99 58.10
N LEU A 9 19.61 -29.50 57.06
CA LEU A 9 19.00 -28.61 56.09
C LEU A 9 18.20 -29.46 55.11
N SER A 10 16.91 -29.47 55.24
CA SER A 10 15.99 -30.04 54.24
C SER A 10 15.93 -29.11 53.03
N ALA A 11 16.59 -29.46 51.97
CA ALA A 11 16.42 -28.84 50.69
C ALA A 11 15.10 -29.31 50.05
N ILE A 12 14.08 -28.45 50.04
CA ILE A 12 12.87 -28.68 49.27
C ILE A 12 13.16 -28.40 47.81
N LEU A 13 13.30 -29.46 47.01
CA LEU A 13 13.41 -29.39 45.57
C LEU A 13 12.03 -29.19 45.00
N VAL A 14 11.69 -27.93 44.65
CA VAL A 14 10.46 -27.63 43.94
C VAL A 14 10.73 -27.96 42.45
N ILE A 15 10.29 -29.13 42.05
CA ILE A 15 10.27 -29.53 40.64
C ILE A 15 9.13 -28.78 39.95
N PHE A 16 9.45 -27.68 39.29
CA PHE A 16 8.52 -27.09 38.31
C PHE A 16 8.45 -28.02 37.10
N SER A 17 7.41 -28.82 37.01
CA SER A 17 7.04 -29.52 35.80
C SER A 17 6.61 -28.46 34.75
N ILE A 18 7.50 -28.09 33.87
CA ILE A 18 7.18 -27.35 32.65
C ILE A 18 6.34 -28.28 31.79
N GLN A 19 5.03 -28.22 31.96
CA GLN A 19 4.13 -28.78 30.95
C GLN A 19 4.29 -27.94 29.67
N SER A 20 5.05 -28.48 28.73
CA SER A 20 5.06 -28.00 27.37
C SER A 20 3.63 -28.08 26.82
N PHE A 21 2.90 -26.97 26.85
CA PHE A 21 1.76 -26.79 26.03
C PHE A 21 2.26 -26.84 24.58
N ARG A 22 2.28 -28.06 24.00
CA ARG A 22 2.23 -28.23 22.57
C ARG A 22 0.86 -27.73 22.14
N GLY A 23 0.75 -26.41 21.89
CA GLY A 23 -0.29 -25.85 21.10
C GLY A 23 -0.23 -26.61 19.76
N GLN A 24 -1.16 -27.52 19.53
CA GLN A 24 -1.45 -27.99 18.20
C GLN A 24 -1.84 -26.71 17.42
N ALA A 25 -0.89 -26.17 16.67
CA ALA A 25 -1.22 -25.28 15.58
C ALA A 25 -2.23 -26.08 14.74
N ARG A 26 -3.51 -25.77 14.90
CA ARG A 26 -4.50 -26.12 13.90
C ARG A 26 -3.96 -25.47 12.64
N THR A 27 -3.38 -26.27 11.76
CA THR A 27 -3.27 -25.93 10.36
C THR A 27 -4.72 -25.75 9.90
N LEU A 28 -5.20 -24.52 9.99
CA LEU A 28 -6.37 -24.10 9.23
C LEU A 28 -6.00 -24.49 7.81
N LYS A 29 -6.74 -25.46 7.23
CA LYS A 29 -6.72 -25.68 5.79
C LYS A 29 -6.81 -24.28 5.19
N PRO A 30 -6.02 -23.94 4.13
CA PRO A 30 -6.30 -22.74 3.40
C PRO A 30 -7.74 -22.87 2.93
N GLU A 31 -8.66 -22.26 3.66
CA GLU A 31 -9.99 -22.01 3.14
C GLU A 31 -9.73 -21.29 1.83
N HIS A 32 -10.40 -21.69 0.78
CA HIS A 32 -10.36 -21.06 -0.53
C HIS A 32 -10.69 -19.58 -0.33
N ARG A 33 -9.67 -18.77 -0.06
CA ARG A 33 -9.81 -17.33 -0.04
C ARG A 33 -10.17 -16.97 -1.48
N GLN A 34 -11.41 -16.61 -1.69
CA GLN A 34 -11.91 -16.16 -2.97
C GLN A 34 -10.96 -15.08 -3.47
N SER A 35 -10.46 -15.16 -4.70
CA SER A 35 -9.59 -14.13 -5.22
C SER A 35 -10.32 -12.79 -5.23
N PHE A 36 -9.60 -11.69 -5.05
CA PHE A 36 -10.19 -10.35 -5.09
C PHE A 36 -11.01 -10.13 -6.37
N SER A 37 -10.53 -10.63 -7.50
CA SER A 37 -11.25 -10.56 -8.78
C SER A 37 -12.60 -11.29 -8.76
N SER A 38 -12.63 -12.51 -8.22
CA SER A 38 -13.90 -13.29 -8.16
C SER A 38 -14.87 -12.70 -7.12
N PHE A 39 -14.34 -12.13 -6.05
CA PHE A 39 -15.10 -11.36 -5.08
C PHE A 39 -15.81 -10.15 -5.73
N LEU A 40 -15.07 -9.31 -6.47
CA LEU A 40 -15.64 -8.15 -7.15
C LEU A 40 -16.65 -8.53 -8.23
N GLN A 41 -16.38 -9.59 -9.01
CA GLN A 41 -17.33 -10.12 -10.01
C GLN A 41 -18.66 -10.52 -9.38
N GLY A 42 -18.64 -11.04 -8.16
CA GLY A 42 -19.85 -11.39 -7.41
C GLY A 42 -20.71 -10.18 -7.02
N LEU A 43 -20.15 -8.98 -7.06
CA LEU A 43 -20.84 -7.72 -6.74
C LEU A 43 -21.31 -6.94 -7.99
N GLU A 44 -21.01 -7.42 -9.20
CA GLU A 44 -21.42 -6.75 -10.44
C GLU A 44 -22.94 -6.62 -10.52
N GLY A 45 -23.42 -5.42 -10.81
CA GLY A 45 -24.85 -5.10 -10.93
C GLY A 45 -25.57 -4.82 -9.61
N VAL A 46 -24.88 -4.90 -8.47
CA VAL A 46 -25.44 -4.54 -7.16
C VAL A 46 -25.68 -3.03 -7.11
N GLN A 47 -26.87 -2.64 -6.62
CA GLN A 47 -27.36 -1.27 -6.62
C GLN A 47 -27.79 -0.81 -5.23
N LYS A 48 -27.91 0.50 -5.07
CA LYS A 48 -28.37 1.14 -3.85
C LYS A 48 -29.68 0.56 -3.32
N GLY A 49 -29.73 0.35 -2.01
CA GLY A 49 -30.88 -0.23 -1.30
C GLY A 49 -30.84 -1.76 -1.20
N GLN A 50 -29.85 -2.42 -1.81
CA GLN A 50 -29.63 -3.86 -1.65
C GLN A 50 -28.69 -4.13 -0.47
N THR A 51 -28.92 -5.27 0.18
CA THR A 51 -28.02 -5.82 1.21
C THR A 51 -27.36 -7.07 0.64
N VAL A 52 -26.04 -7.04 0.46
CA VAL A 52 -25.28 -8.12 -0.18
C VAL A 52 -24.02 -8.41 0.61
N GLU A 53 -23.74 -9.69 0.83
CA GLU A 53 -22.47 -10.14 1.39
C GLU A 53 -21.30 -9.64 0.51
N GLY A 54 -20.23 -9.16 1.16
CA GLY A 54 -19.08 -8.57 0.47
C GLY A 54 -19.10 -7.05 0.37
N LEU A 55 -20.23 -6.37 0.61
CA LEU A 55 -20.23 -4.90 0.60
C LEU A 55 -19.40 -4.28 1.74
N ILE A 56 -19.19 -5.00 2.84
CA ILE A 56 -18.29 -4.55 3.93
C ILE A 56 -16.84 -4.48 3.41
N GLU A 57 -16.38 -5.52 2.75
CA GLU A 57 -15.04 -5.61 2.17
C GLU A 57 -14.83 -4.56 1.08
N LEU A 58 -15.83 -4.33 0.24
CA LEU A 58 -15.81 -3.26 -0.77
C LEU A 58 -15.70 -1.87 -0.12
N LYS A 59 -16.49 -1.60 0.92
CA LYS A 59 -16.43 -0.34 1.67
C LYS A 59 -15.05 -0.14 2.31
N GLN A 60 -14.47 -1.20 2.88
CA GLN A 60 -13.12 -1.17 3.44
C GLN A 60 -12.05 -0.90 2.36
N TYR A 61 -12.18 -1.54 1.19
CA TYR A 61 -11.33 -1.27 0.04
C TYR A 61 -11.39 0.19 -0.40
N LEU A 62 -12.58 0.74 -0.61
CA LEU A 62 -12.77 2.13 -0.99
C LEU A 62 -12.27 3.11 0.11
N LYS A 63 -12.44 2.75 1.38
CA LYS A 63 -11.90 3.53 2.51
C LYS A 63 -10.39 3.56 2.51
N LYS A 64 -9.74 2.40 2.32
CA LYS A 64 -8.27 2.30 2.23
C LYS A 64 -7.71 3.23 1.16
N LEU A 65 -8.42 3.37 0.04
CA LEU A 65 -8.03 4.23 -1.07
C LEU A 65 -8.43 5.72 -0.90
N GLY A 66 -9.14 6.07 0.18
CA GLY A 66 -9.53 7.45 0.49
C GLY A 66 -10.87 7.89 -0.06
N TYR A 67 -11.63 7.01 -0.71
CA TYR A 67 -12.95 7.33 -1.28
C TYR A 67 -14.07 7.35 -0.25
N TYR A 68 -13.86 6.77 0.92
CA TYR A 68 -14.81 6.76 2.03
C TYR A 68 -14.33 7.68 3.15
N PRO A 69 -15.22 8.43 3.83
CA PRO A 69 -14.84 9.23 5.00
C PRO A 69 -14.23 8.37 6.12
N SER A 70 -13.23 8.91 6.84
CA SER A 70 -12.54 8.17 7.89
C SER A 70 -13.42 7.77 9.06
N ASP A 71 -14.49 8.53 9.34
CA ASP A 71 -15.31 8.45 10.54
C ASP A 71 -16.67 7.75 10.27
N ASP A 72 -16.81 7.04 9.17
CA ASP A 72 -18.08 6.47 8.76
C ASP A 72 -18.39 5.15 9.48
N PHE A 73 -19.45 5.16 10.28
CA PHE A 73 -19.97 3.98 11.01
C PHE A 73 -20.66 2.96 10.08
N THR A 74 -20.94 3.33 8.82
CA THR A 74 -21.63 2.43 7.86
C THR A 74 -20.72 1.34 7.29
N LEU A 75 -19.41 1.40 7.56
CA LEU A 75 -18.43 0.41 7.12
C LEU A 75 -18.65 -1.01 7.65
N THR A 76 -19.48 -1.18 8.66
CA THR A 76 -19.81 -2.49 9.24
C THR A 76 -21.14 -3.06 8.74
N SER A 77 -21.84 -2.34 7.87
CA SER A 77 -23.11 -2.78 7.27
C SER A 77 -22.92 -3.31 5.86
N SER A 78 -23.55 -4.44 5.55
CA SER A 78 -23.64 -5.00 4.20
C SER A 78 -24.70 -4.30 3.31
N ASP A 79 -25.19 -3.13 3.71
CA ASP A 79 -26.16 -2.38 2.93
C ASP A 79 -25.46 -1.48 1.90
N PHE A 80 -26.00 -1.43 0.68
CA PHE A 80 -25.62 -0.41 -0.30
C PHE A 80 -26.34 0.90 0.05
N ASP A 81 -25.68 1.74 0.82
CA ASP A 81 -26.18 3.01 1.36
C ASP A 81 -25.75 4.24 0.51
N ASP A 82 -26.17 5.43 0.93
CA ASP A 82 -25.81 6.70 0.28
C ASP A 82 -24.30 6.97 0.28
N HIS A 83 -23.58 6.51 1.31
CA HIS A 83 -22.14 6.70 1.41
C HIS A 83 -21.38 5.83 0.43
N LEU A 84 -21.81 4.57 0.23
CA LEU A 84 -21.22 3.70 -0.78
C LEU A 84 -21.49 4.22 -2.19
N GLU A 85 -22.71 4.68 -2.48
CA GLU A 85 -23.01 5.31 -3.77
C GLU A 85 -22.10 6.51 -4.03
N LEU A 86 -21.89 7.36 -3.04
CA LEU A 86 -21.02 8.53 -3.16
C LEU A 86 -19.56 8.14 -3.36
N ALA A 87 -19.06 7.15 -2.59
CA ALA A 87 -17.70 6.64 -2.73
C ALA A 87 -17.47 6.06 -4.15
N LEU A 88 -18.45 5.32 -4.68
CA LEU A 88 -18.40 4.79 -6.04
C LEU A 88 -18.40 5.91 -7.10
N LYS A 89 -19.25 6.94 -6.94
CA LYS A 89 -19.24 8.10 -7.85
C LYS A 89 -17.89 8.81 -7.84
N THR A 90 -17.27 8.95 -6.67
CA THR A 90 -15.95 9.57 -6.54
C THR A 90 -14.87 8.70 -7.18
N TYR A 91 -14.93 7.37 -7.00
CA TYR A 91 -14.04 6.42 -7.66
C TYR A 91 -14.18 6.47 -9.19
N GLN A 92 -15.41 6.43 -9.68
CA GLN A 92 -15.71 6.51 -11.12
C GLN A 92 -15.20 7.82 -11.74
N ASP A 93 -15.40 8.95 -11.06
CA ASP A 93 -14.87 10.25 -11.48
C ASP A 93 -13.35 10.26 -11.51
N TYR A 94 -12.71 9.67 -10.49
CA TYR A 94 -11.26 9.58 -10.41
C TYR A 94 -10.66 8.83 -11.61
N PHE A 95 -11.28 7.74 -12.03
CA PHE A 95 -10.84 6.91 -13.15
C PHE A 95 -11.52 7.26 -14.49
N HIS A 96 -12.17 8.41 -14.59
CA HIS A 96 -12.85 8.89 -15.80
C HIS A 96 -13.89 7.90 -16.37
N LEU A 97 -14.54 7.13 -15.50
CA LEU A 97 -15.63 6.25 -15.86
C LEU A 97 -16.98 7.02 -15.88
N ASN A 98 -18.02 6.40 -16.44
CA ASN A 98 -19.37 6.93 -16.28
C ASN A 98 -19.75 6.98 -14.80
N VAL A 99 -20.10 8.16 -14.29
CA VAL A 99 -20.42 8.40 -12.87
C VAL A 99 -21.86 7.95 -12.58
N THR A 100 -22.03 6.64 -12.46
CA THR A 100 -23.37 6.03 -12.22
C THR A 100 -23.67 5.85 -10.73
N GLY A 101 -22.64 5.68 -9.90
CA GLY A 101 -22.74 5.30 -8.50
C GLY A 101 -23.12 3.83 -8.30
N ASN A 102 -23.12 3.02 -9.33
CA ASN A 102 -23.42 1.59 -9.29
C ASN A 102 -22.16 0.76 -9.52
N LEU A 103 -22.21 -0.52 -9.14
CA LEU A 103 -21.18 -1.51 -9.45
C LEU A 103 -21.42 -2.07 -10.86
N ASP A 104 -21.29 -1.21 -11.86
CA ASP A 104 -21.38 -1.62 -13.26
C ASP A 104 -20.11 -2.32 -13.73
N SER A 105 -20.18 -2.99 -14.88
CA SER A 105 -19.08 -3.81 -15.43
C SER A 105 -17.80 -3.00 -15.61
N SER A 106 -17.87 -1.75 -16.03
CA SER A 106 -16.70 -0.88 -16.22
C SER A 106 -16.03 -0.55 -14.89
N THR A 107 -16.80 -0.31 -13.84
CA THR A 107 -16.32 -0.05 -12.49
C THR A 107 -15.63 -1.29 -11.90
N ILE A 108 -16.25 -2.46 -12.04
CA ILE A 108 -15.67 -3.72 -11.59
C ILE A 108 -14.36 -4.04 -12.34
N GLN A 109 -14.34 -3.86 -13.67
CA GLN A 109 -13.14 -4.08 -14.47
C GLN A 109 -11.99 -3.15 -14.05
N GLN A 110 -12.28 -1.88 -13.77
CA GLN A 110 -11.28 -0.94 -13.28
C GLN A 110 -10.73 -1.36 -11.89
N MET A 111 -11.61 -1.79 -10.98
CA MET A 111 -11.19 -2.25 -9.64
C MET A 111 -10.35 -3.53 -9.69
N MET A 112 -10.46 -4.33 -10.74
CA MET A 112 -9.68 -5.57 -10.91
C MET A 112 -8.27 -5.31 -11.49
N ILE A 113 -7.96 -4.11 -11.97
CA ILE A 113 -6.60 -3.80 -12.44
C ILE A 113 -5.67 -3.70 -11.24
N PRO A 114 -4.55 -4.46 -11.22
CA PRO A 114 -3.57 -4.37 -10.15
C PRO A 114 -3.05 -2.94 -9.94
N ARG A 115 -2.75 -2.60 -8.69
CA ARG A 115 -2.48 -1.23 -8.31
C ARG A 115 -1.53 -1.09 -7.12
N CYS A 116 -1.04 0.13 -6.92
CA CYS A 116 -0.41 0.56 -5.68
C CYS A 116 -1.42 0.58 -4.53
N GLY A 117 -0.97 0.21 -3.33
CA GLY A 117 -1.79 0.19 -2.11
C GLY A 117 -1.94 1.52 -1.42
N MET A 118 -1.27 2.58 -1.90
CA MET A 118 -1.40 3.92 -1.34
C MET A 118 -2.75 4.55 -1.68
N PRO A 119 -3.26 5.47 -0.84
CA PRO A 119 -4.51 6.17 -1.11
C PRO A 119 -4.44 7.07 -2.35
N ASP A 120 -5.54 7.09 -3.12
CA ASP A 120 -5.72 8.02 -4.25
C ASP A 120 -6.14 9.41 -3.76
N ILE A 121 -6.92 9.45 -2.68
CA ILE A 121 -7.41 10.68 -2.07
C ILE A 121 -6.86 10.78 -0.65
N ILE A 122 -6.13 11.86 -0.39
CA ILE A 122 -5.59 12.14 0.93
C ILE A 122 -6.42 13.24 1.59
N ASN A 123 -7.20 12.85 2.59
CA ASN A 123 -7.99 13.75 3.39
C ASN A 123 -7.09 14.48 4.40
N THR A 124 -6.47 15.58 4.01
CA THR A 124 -5.80 16.46 4.98
C THR A 124 -6.86 17.23 5.77
N PRO A 125 -6.80 17.25 7.12
CA PRO A 125 -7.67 18.10 7.90
C PRO A 125 -7.44 19.57 7.49
N SER A 126 -8.45 20.22 6.92
CA SER A 126 -8.33 21.64 6.55
C SER A 126 -8.23 22.49 7.81
N THR A 127 -7.03 22.98 8.11
CA THR A 127 -6.78 23.97 9.18
C THR A 127 -7.19 25.39 8.77
N LYS A 128 -8.44 25.61 8.34
CA LYS A 128 -9.02 26.97 8.27
C LYS A 128 -10.51 26.92 8.50
N PRO A 129 -11.00 27.32 9.68
CA PRO A 129 -12.41 27.67 9.87
C PRO A 129 -12.58 29.16 9.52
N ASN A 130 -12.78 29.52 8.27
CA ASN A 130 -13.47 30.77 7.90
C ASN A 130 -13.62 30.91 6.38
N SER A 131 -14.72 30.42 5.86
CA SER A 131 -15.50 31.09 4.82
C SER A 131 -16.93 30.58 4.88
N THR A 132 -17.80 31.45 5.40
CA THR A 132 -19.24 31.37 5.25
C THR A 132 -19.55 31.47 3.75
N THR A 133 -19.92 30.36 3.13
CA THR A 133 -20.96 30.29 2.08
C THR A 133 -20.99 28.89 1.46
N SER A 134 -22.22 28.41 1.28
CA SER A 134 -22.63 27.24 0.50
C SER A 134 -22.59 25.88 1.19
N LYS A 135 -23.78 25.47 1.62
CA LYS A 135 -24.13 24.08 1.96
C LYS A 135 -24.26 23.25 0.68
N HIS A 136 -23.16 22.87 0.05
CA HIS A 136 -23.09 21.78 -0.93
C HIS A 136 -21.68 21.22 -0.97
N ASN A 137 -21.55 19.93 -0.64
CA ASN A 137 -20.48 19.00 -0.95
C ASN A 137 -19.05 19.54 -0.89
N LYS A 138 -18.45 19.52 0.31
CA LYS A 138 -17.01 19.61 0.45
C LYS A 138 -16.36 18.25 0.17
N PHE A 139 -16.44 17.79 -1.06
CA PHE A 139 -15.43 16.88 -1.57
C PHE A 139 -14.31 17.74 -2.12
N HIS A 140 -13.17 17.64 -1.47
CA HIS A 140 -12.02 18.46 -1.81
C HIS A 140 -11.42 17.99 -3.12
N MET A 141 -11.45 18.93 -4.02
CA MET A 141 -10.63 19.12 -5.18
C MET A 141 -9.32 18.35 -5.11
N VAL A 142 -9.19 17.33 -5.93
CA VAL A 142 -7.91 16.75 -6.27
C VAL A 142 -7.11 17.85 -6.94
N VAL A 143 -6.09 18.34 -6.26
CA VAL A 143 -5.13 19.26 -6.88
C VAL A 143 -4.35 18.44 -7.91
N HIS A 144 -4.16 18.94 -9.11
CA HIS A 144 -3.44 18.27 -10.20
C HIS A 144 -2.02 17.83 -9.85
N TYR A 145 -1.49 18.28 -8.73
CA TYR A 145 -0.29 17.78 -8.08
C TYR A 145 -0.59 17.68 -6.60
N ALA A 146 -0.93 16.51 -6.11
CA ALA A 146 -1.12 16.31 -4.69
C ALA A 146 0.24 16.22 -4.01
N PHE A 147 0.70 17.35 -3.45
CA PHE A 147 1.92 17.36 -2.66
C PHE A 147 1.60 17.00 -1.21
N GLY A 148 2.36 16.01 -0.70
CA GLY A 148 2.46 15.81 0.73
C GLY A 148 3.10 17.03 1.41
N THR A 149 2.66 17.29 2.62
CA THR A 149 3.44 18.15 3.54
C THR A 149 4.75 17.48 3.94
N GLN A 150 4.93 16.21 3.56
CA GLN A 150 6.05 15.34 3.88
C GLN A 150 7.03 15.28 2.71
N LYS A 151 8.19 15.91 2.91
CA LYS A 151 9.30 15.87 1.96
C LYS A 151 10.63 15.67 2.68
N TRP A 152 11.62 15.16 1.98
CA TRP A 152 12.98 15.10 2.50
C TRP A 152 13.56 16.51 2.62
N PRO A 153 14.21 16.84 3.74
CA PRO A 153 14.90 18.14 3.85
C PRO A 153 16.14 18.17 2.94
N PRO A 154 16.61 19.33 2.52
CA PRO A 154 17.79 19.45 1.66
C PRO A 154 19.05 18.74 2.19
N SER A 155 19.18 18.63 3.51
CA SER A 155 20.27 17.88 4.15
C SER A 155 20.20 16.35 3.91
N LYS A 156 19.09 15.84 3.34
CA LYS A 156 18.82 14.43 3.04
C LYS A 156 18.67 14.16 1.54
N TYR A 157 19.25 14.98 0.67
CA TYR A 157 19.22 14.69 -0.77
C TYR A 157 20.18 13.57 -1.20
N ALA A 158 21.10 13.15 -0.34
CA ALA A 158 21.87 11.92 -0.50
C ALA A 158 21.24 10.81 0.36
N LEU A 159 20.36 10.01 -0.25
CA LEU A 159 19.63 8.93 0.41
C LEU A 159 20.37 7.61 0.29
N THR A 160 20.35 6.85 1.38
CA THR A 160 20.84 5.47 1.38
C THR A 160 19.66 4.50 1.37
N TYR A 161 19.83 3.36 0.67
CA TYR A 161 18.83 2.30 0.68
C TYR A 161 19.45 0.95 1.04
N ARG A 162 18.65 0.04 1.58
CA ARG A 162 19.03 -1.33 1.84
C ARG A 162 17.88 -2.29 1.56
N PHE A 163 18.23 -3.53 1.32
CA PHE A 163 17.26 -4.63 1.28
C PHE A 163 17.14 -5.23 2.67
N GLY A 164 15.91 -5.40 3.13
CA GLY A 164 15.62 -5.98 4.43
C GLY A 164 15.63 -7.51 4.38
N SER A 165 15.19 -8.12 5.48
CA SER A 165 15.17 -9.57 5.69
C SER A 165 13.85 -10.24 5.31
N GLY A 166 13.00 -9.57 4.52
CA GLY A 166 11.72 -10.08 4.06
C GLY A 166 11.85 -11.37 3.20
N VAL A 167 10.71 -11.87 2.72
CA VAL A 167 10.67 -13.07 1.87
C VAL A 167 11.43 -12.82 0.58
N GLN A 168 12.29 -13.76 0.18
CA GLN A 168 13.01 -13.66 -1.09
C GLN A 168 12.16 -14.24 -2.23
N VAL A 169 11.56 -13.36 -3.04
CA VAL A 169 10.69 -13.73 -4.17
C VAL A 169 11.44 -13.72 -5.49
N VAL A 170 12.39 -12.78 -5.63
CA VAL A 170 13.24 -12.65 -6.82
C VAL A 170 14.70 -12.74 -6.43
N GLY A 171 15.57 -13.08 -7.39
CA GLY A 171 17.03 -13.15 -7.13
C GLY A 171 17.57 -11.81 -6.65
N SER A 172 18.48 -11.82 -5.68
CA SER A 172 19.05 -10.62 -5.07
C SER A 172 19.70 -9.67 -6.09
N ASP A 173 20.40 -10.21 -7.08
CA ASP A 173 21.04 -9.41 -8.13
C ASP A 173 20.02 -8.76 -9.06
N THR A 174 18.92 -9.47 -9.36
CA THR A 174 17.79 -8.93 -10.13
C THR A 174 17.15 -7.77 -9.36
N LEU A 175 16.86 -7.94 -8.08
CA LEU A 175 16.27 -6.89 -7.25
C LEU A 175 17.18 -5.66 -7.16
N ARG A 176 18.50 -5.86 -6.95
CA ARG A 176 19.48 -4.77 -6.93
C ARG A 176 19.51 -4.02 -8.24
N SER A 177 19.53 -4.74 -9.38
CA SER A 177 19.54 -4.12 -10.70
C SER A 177 18.29 -3.29 -10.95
N VAL A 178 17.12 -3.84 -10.65
CA VAL A 178 15.82 -3.16 -10.78
C VAL A 178 15.77 -1.89 -9.92
N CYS A 179 16.11 -1.99 -8.64
CA CYS A 179 16.07 -0.83 -7.74
C CYS A 179 17.10 0.23 -8.14
N SER A 180 18.32 -0.19 -8.56
CA SER A 180 19.34 0.75 -9.04
C SER A 180 18.85 1.53 -10.27
N ASN A 181 18.23 0.87 -11.24
CA ASN A 181 17.67 1.52 -12.42
C ASN A 181 16.54 2.49 -12.05
N ALA A 182 15.63 2.06 -11.20
CA ALA A 182 14.50 2.87 -10.75
C ALA A 182 14.95 4.12 -9.98
N PHE A 183 15.92 4.00 -9.07
CA PHE A 183 16.53 5.14 -8.40
C PHE A 183 17.23 6.10 -9.37
N GLN A 184 17.95 5.56 -10.36
CA GLN A 184 18.59 6.38 -11.37
C GLN A 184 17.58 7.15 -12.24
N THR A 185 16.41 6.58 -12.50
CA THR A 185 15.32 7.25 -13.23
C THR A 185 14.91 8.53 -12.52
N TRP A 186 14.68 8.50 -11.21
CA TRP A 186 14.36 9.68 -10.41
C TRP A 186 15.55 10.63 -10.19
N ALA A 187 16.76 10.10 -10.04
CA ALA A 187 17.96 10.91 -9.85
C ALA A 187 18.25 11.86 -11.04
N LYS A 188 17.84 11.48 -12.27
CA LYS A 188 18.03 12.31 -13.45
C LYS A 188 17.21 13.60 -13.46
N VAL A 189 16.10 13.63 -12.72
CA VAL A 189 15.11 14.72 -12.74
C VAL A 189 14.90 15.36 -11.37
N SER A 190 15.71 15.01 -10.37
CA SER A 190 15.55 15.50 -9.00
C SER A 190 16.91 15.81 -8.36
N PRO A 191 16.95 16.51 -7.22
CA PRO A 191 18.21 16.77 -6.53
C PRO A 191 18.78 15.54 -5.78
N PHE A 192 18.12 14.39 -5.85
CA PHE A 192 18.49 13.21 -5.08
C PHE A 192 19.63 12.41 -5.71
N THR A 193 20.46 11.85 -4.82
CA THR A 193 21.39 10.76 -5.13
C THR A 193 21.07 9.57 -4.24
N PHE A 194 21.28 8.37 -4.74
CA PHE A 194 20.93 7.13 -4.03
C PHE A 194 22.12 6.19 -3.98
N GLN A 195 22.36 5.59 -2.83
CA GLN A 195 23.46 4.63 -2.64
C GLN A 195 22.99 3.44 -1.82
N GLU A 196 23.32 2.22 -2.26
CA GLU A 196 23.11 1.02 -1.43
C GLU A 196 24.01 1.11 -0.18
N ALA A 197 23.40 0.94 0.99
CA ALA A 197 24.12 0.97 2.26
C ALA A 197 25.01 -0.26 2.40
N THR A 198 26.12 -0.11 3.08
CA THR A 198 26.98 -1.26 3.42
C THR A 198 26.24 -2.27 4.29
N ALA A 199 26.58 -3.54 4.14
CA ALA A 199 25.93 -4.63 4.88
C ALA A 199 25.88 -4.35 6.39
N GLY A 200 24.69 -4.42 6.98
CA GLY A 200 24.45 -4.19 8.42
C GLY A 200 24.32 -2.72 8.83
N ALA A 201 24.50 -1.75 7.91
CA ALA A 201 24.28 -0.34 8.20
C ALA A 201 22.78 -0.01 8.19
N SER A 202 22.39 1.04 8.93
CA SER A 202 21.10 1.67 8.78
C SER A 202 21.00 2.39 7.42
N ALA A 203 19.80 2.51 6.89
CA ALA A 203 19.55 3.23 5.65
C ALA A 203 18.30 4.12 5.79
N ASP A 204 18.19 5.12 4.93
CA ASP A 204 17.03 6.00 4.86
C ASP A 204 15.82 5.29 4.24
N ILE A 205 16.08 4.33 3.34
CA ILE A 205 15.05 3.54 2.65
C ILE A 205 15.28 2.06 2.92
N VAL A 206 14.20 1.33 3.22
CA VAL A 206 14.22 -0.12 3.42
C VAL A 206 13.24 -0.78 2.46
N ILE A 207 13.72 -1.76 1.70
CA ILE A 207 12.97 -2.44 0.63
C ILE A 207 12.79 -3.90 1.02
N GLU A 208 11.53 -4.36 1.11
CA GLU A 208 11.20 -5.71 1.59
C GLU A 208 10.01 -6.30 0.85
N PHE A 209 9.91 -7.64 0.86
CA PHE A 209 8.75 -8.37 0.40
C PHE A 209 8.03 -8.99 1.58
N TYR A 210 6.71 -8.86 1.62
CA TYR A 210 5.85 -9.42 2.65
C TYR A 210 4.59 -10.05 2.05
N SER A 211 3.94 -10.94 2.78
CA SER A 211 2.61 -11.47 2.44
C SER A 211 1.62 -11.16 3.56
N GLY A 212 0.39 -10.81 3.21
CA GLY A 212 -0.69 -10.61 4.16
C GLY A 212 -0.39 -9.52 5.20
N ASP A 213 -0.80 -9.76 6.45
CA ASP A 213 -0.54 -8.83 7.55
C ASP A 213 0.92 -8.92 8.00
N HIS A 214 1.65 -7.83 7.89
CA HIS A 214 3.06 -7.72 8.23
C HIS A 214 3.35 -6.58 9.22
N GLY A 215 2.30 -6.11 9.94
CA GLY A 215 2.42 -5.25 11.11
C GLY A 215 2.55 -3.75 10.83
N ASP A 216 2.40 -3.30 9.60
CA ASP A 216 2.47 -1.88 9.23
C ASP A 216 1.09 -1.22 9.04
N GLN A 217 0.01 -1.95 9.35
CA GLN A 217 -1.40 -1.55 9.22
C GLN A 217 -1.91 -1.45 7.77
N VAL A 218 -1.11 -1.88 6.79
CA VAL A 218 -1.47 -1.91 5.37
C VAL A 218 -1.28 -3.35 4.83
N PRO A 219 -2.07 -4.33 5.31
CA PRO A 219 -1.88 -5.73 4.92
C PRO A 219 -2.03 -5.92 3.42
N PHE A 220 -1.23 -6.83 2.86
CA PHE A 220 -1.40 -7.31 1.50
C PHE A 220 -2.58 -8.28 1.39
N ASP A 221 -3.15 -8.36 0.20
CA ASP A 221 -4.37 -9.12 -0.07
C ASP A 221 -4.13 -10.40 -0.89
N GLY A 222 -2.88 -10.72 -1.19
CA GLY A 222 -2.48 -11.88 -1.99
C GLY A 222 -2.53 -11.59 -3.49
N PRO A 223 -2.49 -12.61 -4.35
CA PRO A 223 -2.31 -12.42 -5.79
C PRO A 223 -3.37 -11.52 -6.43
N GLY A 224 -2.91 -10.48 -7.12
CA GLY A 224 -3.74 -9.48 -7.81
C GLY A 224 -4.26 -8.39 -6.88
N ASN A 225 -4.62 -7.24 -7.43
CA ASN A 225 -5.03 -6.00 -6.79
C ASN A 225 -3.84 -5.24 -6.15
N GLN A 226 -3.51 -5.37 -4.87
CA GLN A 226 -2.46 -4.55 -4.27
C GLN A 226 -1.07 -5.14 -4.52
N LEU A 227 -0.25 -4.47 -5.35
CA LEU A 227 1.09 -4.93 -5.73
C LEU A 227 2.18 -4.56 -4.72
N ALA A 228 2.13 -3.33 -4.24
CA ALA A 228 3.14 -2.75 -3.36
C ALA A 228 2.58 -1.52 -2.66
N HIS A 229 3.30 -1.00 -1.66
CA HIS A 229 3.07 0.32 -1.09
C HIS A 229 4.38 0.89 -0.55
N ALA A 230 4.49 2.22 -0.54
CA ALA A 230 5.63 2.91 0.03
C ALA A 230 5.19 4.08 0.89
N PHE A 231 5.85 4.25 2.03
CA PHE A 231 5.52 5.32 2.97
C PHE A 231 6.21 6.61 2.59
N TYR A 232 5.48 7.72 2.69
CA TYR A 232 6.00 9.05 2.38
C TYR A 232 7.19 9.45 3.24
N PRO A 233 8.00 10.45 2.81
CA PRO A 233 9.11 10.95 3.61
C PRO A 233 8.66 11.39 5.03
N GLN A 234 9.39 11.09 6.09
CA GLN A 234 10.73 10.49 6.13
C GLN A 234 10.67 9.05 6.69
N ASP A 235 9.59 8.31 6.42
CA ASP A 235 9.45 6.91 6.88
C ASP A 235 10.41 6.00 6.11
N GLY A 236 10.35 6.01 4.77
CA GLY A 236 11.30 5.33 3.90
C GLY A 236 11.08 3.84 3.70
N ARG A 237 9.98 3.24 4.17
CA ARG A 237 9.66 1.83 3.91
C ARG A 237 9.02 1.65 2.55
N LEU A 238 9.45 0.62 1.80
CA LEU A 238 8.86 0.15 0.57
C LEU A 238 8.63 -1.36 0.68
N HIS A 239 7.37 -1.77 0.59
CA HIS A 239 6.96 -3.15 0.70
C HIS A 239 6.30 -3.62 -0.60
N TYR A 240 6.72 -4.79 -1.09
CA TYR A 240 6.11 -5.51 -2.21
C TYR A 240 5.29 -6.68 -1.69
N ASP A 241 4.16 -6.97 -2.34
CA ASP A 241 3.45 -8.23 -2.07
C ASP A 241 4.25 -9.41 -2.61
N ALA A 242 4.64 -10.31 -1.71
CA ALA A 242 5.41 -11.51 -2.05
C ALA A 242 4.57 -12.56 -2.78
N ASP A 243 3.25 -12.44 -2.77
CA ASP A 243 2.33 -13.40 -3.41
C ASP A 243 2.09 -13.06 -4.89
N GLU A 244 2.64 -11.93 -5.37
CA GLU A 244 2.54 -11.51 -6.77
C GLU A 244 3.52 -12.24 -7.70
N LYS A 245 3.15 -12.32 -8.97
CA LYS A 245 4.00 -12.91 -10.02
C LYS A 245 4.94 -11.86 -10.60
N TRP A 246 6.02 -11.58 -9.92
CA TRP A 246 7.01 -10.58 -10.33
C TRP A 246 7.88 -11.05 -11.50
N SER A 247 8.15 -10.14 -12.44
CA SER A 247 9.05 -10.37 -13.60
C SER A 247 9.72 -9.07 -14.01
N THR A 248 10.88 -9.17 -14.66
CA THR A 248 11.53 -8.05 -15.37
C THR A 248 11.24 -8.06 -16.87
N ASP A 249 10.60 -9.14 -17.35
CA ASP A 249 10.07 -9.28 -18.69
C ASP A 249 8.69 -9.96 -18.62
N PRO A 250 7.65 -9.23 -18.17
CA PRO A 250 6.40 -9.82 -17.76
C PRO A 250 5.59 -10.41 -18.92
N ALA A 251 5.14 -11.66 -18.74
CA ALA A 251 4.06 -12.24 -19.53
C ALA A 251 2.71 -11.61 -19.13
N MET A 252 1.65 -11.93 -19.86
CA MET A 252 0.31 -11.32 -19.68
C MET A 252 -0.33 -11.55 -18.30
N ASP A 253 0.20 -12.46 -17.48
CA ASP A 253 -0.24 -12.76 -16.12
C ASP A 253 0.81 -12.40 -15.06
N GLN A 254 1.81 -11.61 -15.44
CA GLN A 254 2.91 -11.20 -14.55
C GLN A 254 2.98 -9.68 -14.43
N THR A 255 3.51 -9.22 -13.31
CA THR A 255 3.71 -7.80 -12.99
C THR A 255 5.16 -7.39 -13.22
N ASP A 256 5.37 -6.24 -13.88
CA ASP A 256 6.70 -5.69 -14.09
C ASP A 256 7.26 -5.08 -12.81
N LEU A 257 8.23 -5.74 -12.22
CA LEU A 257 8.84 -5.30 -10.95
C LEU A 257 9.45 -3.90 -11.06
N GLU A 258 10.12 -3.58 -12.18
CA GLU A 258 10.78 -2.29 -12.33
C GLU A 258 9.77 -1.13 -12.47
N SER A 259 8.67 -1.33 -13.18
CA SER A 259 7.60 -0.32 -13.27
C SER A 259 7.02 0.01 -11.91
N VAL A 260 6.72 -1.01 -11.11
CA VAL A 260 6.21 -0.82 -9.73
C VAL A 260 7.29 -0.17 -8.85
N THR A 261 8.56 -0.57 -8.99
CA THR A 261 9.64 0.05 -8.22
C THR A 261 9.80 1.54 -8.52
N VAL A 262 9.74 1.95 -9.80
CA VAL A 262 9.81 3.37 -10.18
C VAL A 262 8.63 4.13 -9.56
N HIS A 263 7.42 3.58 -9.59
CA HIS A 263 6.23 4.16 -8.98
C HIS A 263 6.39 4.33 -7.46
N GLU A 264 6.75 3.28 -6.74
CA GLU A 264 6.87 3.32 -5.28
C GLU A 264 7.99 4.27 -4.81
N ILE A 265 9.07 4.42 -5.57
CA ILE A 265 10.10 5.42 -5.28
C ILE A 265 9.51 6.85 -5.38
N GLY A 266 8.59 7.11 -6.28
CA GLY A 266 7.88 8.39 -6.33
C GLY A 266 7.20 8.71 -5.00
N HIS A 267 6.54 7.75 -4.37
CA HIS A 267 5.97 7.89 -3.02
C HIS A 267 7.03 8.12 -1.94
N LEU A 268 8.13 7.36 -1.98
CA LEU A 268 9.28 7.59 -1.08
C LEU A 268 9.85 9.01 -1.21
N LEU A 269 9.68 9.65 -2.36
CA LEU A 269 10.07 11.03 -2.59
C LEU A 269 8.97 12.05 -2.29
N GLY A 270 7.76 11.61 -1.92
CA GLY A 270 6.67 12.49 -1.49
C GLY A 270 5.61 12.79 -2.55
N LEU A 271 5.66 12.14 -3.71
CA LEU A 271 4.63 12.27 -4.74
C LEU A 271 3.41 11.42 -4.38
N TYR A 272 2.22 11.94 -4.71
CA TYR A 272 0.96 11.22 -4.64
C TYR A 272 0.57 10.66 -6.00
N HIS A 273 -0.55 9.92 -6.07
CA HIS A 273 -1.04 9.40 -7.33
C HIS A 273 -1.45 10.53 -8.29
N SER A 274 -1.10 10.36 -9.56
CA SER A 274 -1.61 11.18 -10.66
C SER A 274 -3.01 10.70 -11.05
N LYS A 275 -3.98 11.63 -11.16
CA LYS A 275 -5.37 11.31 -11.55
C LYS A 275 -5.57 11.36 -13.06
N ASP A 276 -5.10 12.44 -13.70
CA ASP A 276 -5.50 12.81 -15.06
C ASP A 276 -4.52 12.35 -16.13
N HIS A 277 -3.43 11.67 -15.74
CA HIS A 277 -2.32 11.25 -16.59
C HIS A 277 -2.09 9.74 -16.53
N PRO A 278 -2.87 8.92 -17.26
CA PRO A 278 -2.71 7.46 -17.25
C PRO A 278 -1.33 6.98 -17.72
N GLU A 279 -0.61 7.81 -18.51
CA GLU A 279 0.76 7.55 -18.94
C GLU A 279 1.80 7.79 -17.83
N ALA A 280 1.48 8.60 -16.81
CA ALA A 280 2.42 8.91 -15.73
C ALA A 280 2.76 7.67 -14.90
N ILE A 281 4.00 7.62 -14.43
CA ILE A 281 4.46 6.58 -13.50
C ILE A 281 3.59 6.60 -12.24
N MET A 282 3.24 7.79 -11.73
CA MET A 282 2.44 7.94 -10.53
C MET A 282 0.94 7.64 -10.71
N TYR A 283 0.49 7.18 -11.89
CA TYR A 283 -0.86 6.67 -12.05
C TYR A 283 -1.04 5.37 -11.25
N PRO A 284 -2.13 5.22 -10.46
CA PRO A 284 -2.18 4.19 -9.40
C PRO A 284 -2.24 2.74 -9.90
N THR A 285 -2.56 2.50 -11.17
CA THR A 285 -2.78 1.14 -11.70
C THR A 285 -1.81 0.79 -12.82
N ILE A 286 -1.46 -0.51 -12.90
CA ILE A 286 -0.70 -1.07 -14.01
C ILE A 286 -1.27 -2.44 -14.40
N ALA A 287 -1.65 -2.60 -15.69
CA ALA A 287 -2.14 -3.89 -16.16
C ALA A 287 -1.00 -4.93 -16.25
N PRO A 288 -1.29 -6.22 -15.95
CA PRO A 288 -0.32 -7.29 -16.11
C PRO A 288 0.25 -7.33 -17.54
N GLY A 289 1.51 -7.75 -17.69
CA GLY A 289 2.22 -7.80 -18.97
C GLY A 289 2.65 -6.43 -19.52
N LYS A 290 2.38 -5.34 -18.79
CA LYS A 290 2.79 -3.98 -19.21
C LYS A 290 4.08 -3.55 -18.54
N LYS A 291 4.91 -2.81 -19.29
CA LYS A 291 6.09 -2.10 -18.78
C LYS A 291 5.82 -0.60 -18.86
N LYS A 292 6.00 0.11 -17.77
CA LYS A 292 5.91 1.56 -17.65
C LYS A 292 7.07 2.02 -16.76
N ARG A 293 8.24 2.29 -17.33
CA ARG A 293 9.48 2.55 -16.57
C ARG A 293 10.02 3.96 -16.76
N ASP A 294 9.50 4.68 -17.75
CA ASP A 294 9.92 6.04 -18.04
C ASP A 294 8.97 7.03 -17.37
N LEU A 295 9.52 8.12 -16.83
CA LEU A 295 8.74 9.20 -16.26
C LEU A 295 8.03 9.98 -17.35
N ALA A 296 6.74 10.25 -17.16
CA ALA A 296 5.99 11.19 -17.96
C ALA A 296 6.27 12.64 -17.50
N GLN A 297 5.80 13.61 -18.27
CA GLN A 297 5.99 15.03 -17.93
C GLN A 297 5.32 15.38 -16.60
N ASP A 298 4.17 14.77 -16.30
CA ASP A 298 3.45 14.96 -15.02
C ASP A 298 4.30 14.54 -13.81
N ASP A 299 5.01 13.42 -13.90
CA ASP A 299 5.91 12.94 -12.84
C ASP A 299 7.08 13.92 -12.63
N ILE A 300 7.65 14.44 -13.74
CA ILE A 300 8.76 15.37 -13.72
C ILE A 300 8.33 16.73 -13.14
N ASP A 301 7.18 17.23 -13.57
CA ASP A 301 6.64 18.49 -13.06
C ASP A 301 6.29 18.37 -11.57
N GLY A 302 5.75 17.21 -11.15
CA GLY A 302 5.46 16.89 -9.77
C GLY A 302 6.70 16.94 -8.87
N ILE A 303 7.77 16.23 -9.23
CA ILE A 303 9.00 16.22 -8.43
C ILE A 303 9.69 17.59 -8.42
N HIS A 304 9.67 18.33 -9.53
CA HIS A 304 10.21 19.69 -9.60
C HIS A 304 9.43 20.63 -8.69
N ALA A 305 8.09 20.61 -8.74
CA ALA A 305 7.28 21.46 -7.89
C ALA A 305 7.50 21.18 -6.38
N LEU A 306 7.79 19.92 -6.03
CA LEU A 306 8.05 19.53 -4.64
C LEU A 306 9.45 19.94 -4.16
N TYR A 307 10.49 19.90 -5.03
CA TYR A 307 11.89 20.06 -4.65
C TYR A 307 12.66 21.19 -5.36
N SER A 308 12.04 21.90 -6.32
CA SER A 308 12.63 23.13 -6.83
C SER A 308 12.43 24.27 -5.83
N ASN A 309 13.51 24.96 -5.51
CA ASN A 309 13.50 26.14 -4.66
C ASN A 309 13.00 27.38 -5.40
#